data_d2c65917b5015a36ddaf8a14a13a2099
#
_entry.id   d2c65917b5015a36ddaf8a14a13a2099
#
_cell.length_a   1.000
_cell.length_b   1.000
_cell.length_c   1.000
_cell.angle_alpha   90.00
_cell.angle_beta   90.00
_cell.angle_gamma   90.00
#
_symmetry.space_group_name_H-M   'P 1'
#
loop_
_entity.id
_entity.type
_entity.pdbx_description
1 polymer ?
#
loop_
_entity_poly.entity_id
_entity_poly.type
_entity_poly.pdbx_seq_one_letter_code
_entity_poly.pdbx_strand_id
1 'polypeptide(L)'
;YKRQHREHHQNKTAFLWEGDDPAESKNISYQELHDHVCRLANFMKDLGVNKGDRVCIYLPMIPEAVYSMLACARIGAVHSVVFGGFSAESLKDRILDADCSLVITADQSVRGGKKTNLKKNVDTALDSCPGVKNCIVVQRTGEGIEMVAGRDHYYTEKIVQYDATCECVATNSEDPLFILYTSGSTGKPKGVMHSVGGYLM
;
A
#
# COMPACT_ATOMS: atom_id res chain seq x y z
N TYR A 1 -9.35 17.37 -3.02
CA TYR A 1 -9.02 17.63 -1.61
C TYR A 1 -7.57 18.05 -1.42
N LYS A 2 -6.58 17.28 -1.91
CA LYS A 2 -5.15 17.57 -1.72
C LYS A 2 -4.69 18.87 -2.39
N ARG A 3 -5.24 19.20 -3.56
CA ARG A 3 -4.85 20.39 -4.33
C ARG A 3 -5.27 21.68 -3.63
N GLN A 4 -6.46 21.71 -3.03
CA GLN A 4 -6.99 22.85 -2.29
C GLN A 4 -6.21 23.15 -1.01
N HIS A 5 -5.67 22.12 -0.35
CA HIS A 5 -4.95 22.26 0.92
C HIS A 5 -3.46 22.53 0.76
N ARG A 6 -2.88 22.21 -0.41
CA ARG A 6 -1.44 22.33 -0.63
C ARG A 6 -0.96 23.79 -0.60
N GLU A 7 -1.69 24.71 -1.22
CA GLU A 7 -1.26 26.12 -1.32
C GLU A 7 -1.39 26.88 -0.01
N HIS A 8 -2.43 26.57 0.80
CA HIS A 8 -2.73 27.31 2.03
C HIS A 8 -2.44 26.53 3.32
N HIS A 9 -2.25 25.22 3.25
CA HIS A 9 -2.18 24.36 4.41
C HIS A 9 -1.06 23.32 4.37
N GLN A 10 -0.04 23.52 3.53
CA GLN A 10 1.05 22.55 3.32
C GLN A 10 1.71 22.11 4.64
N ASN A 11 1.84 23.02 5.60
CA ASN A 11 2.47 22.77 6.90
C ASN A 11 1.48 22.31 7.99
N LYS A 12 0.18 22.24 7.68
CA LYS A 12 -0.79 21.68 8.61
C LYS A 12 -0.69 20.18 8.67
N THR A 13 -1.04 19.62 9.80
CA THR A 13 -1.15 18.19 10.01
C THR A 13 -2.21 17.58 9.09
N ALA A 14 -1.81 16.62 8.26
CA ALA A 14 -2.71 15.80 7.47
C ALA A 14 -3.25 14.64 8.32
N PHE A 15 -2.38 13.99 9.08
CA PHE A 15 -2.75 12.99 10.08
C PHE A 15 -1.64 12.81 11.11
N LEU A 16 -2.03 12.29 12.28
CA LEU A 16 -1.13 11.84 13.32
C LEU A 16 -0.98 10.34 13.23
N TRP A 17 0.24 9.87 13.36
CA TRP A 17 0.53 8.45 13.49
C TRP A 17 1.13 8.19 14.87
N GLU A 18 0.66 7.13 15.51
CA GLU A 18 1.18 6.62 16.77
C GLU A 18 1.52 5.15 16.58
N GLY A 19 2.72 4.77 16.99
CA GLY A 19 3.22 3.41 16.89
C GLY A 19 2.66 2.49 17.97
N ASP A 20 3.18 1.26 18.01
CA ASP A 20 2.87 0.31 19.08
C ASP A 20 3.45 0.78 20.43
N ASP A 21 4.62 1.38 20.41
CA ASP A 21 5.18 2.15 21.53
C ASP A 21 4.63 3.58 21.46
N PRO A 22 3.94 4.09 22.51
CA PRO A 22 3.44 5.46 22.57
C PRO A 22 4.54 6.54 22.38
N ALA A 23 5.81 6.20 22.62
CA ALA A 23 6.93 7.09 22.33
C ALA A 23 7.20 7.25 20.82
N GLU A 24 6.72 6.31 19.99
CA GLU A 24 6.78 6.39 18.55
C GLU A 24 5.57 7.14 18.01
N SER A 25 5.72 8.43 17.75
CA SER A 25 4.67 9.22 17.10
C SER A 25 5.23 10.09 15.99
N LYS A 26 4.41 10.34 14.97
CA LYS A 26 4.75 11.24 13.86
C LYS A 26 3.57 12.14 13.52
N ASN A 27 3.85 13.41 13.37
CA ASN A 27 2.92 14.38 12.81
C ASN A 27 3.25 14.54 11.32
N ILE A 28 2.38 14.04 10.45
CA ILE A 28 2.57 14.08 9.00
C ILE A 28 1.85 15.31 8.45
N SER A 29 2.58 16.23 7.87
CA SER A 29 2.01 17.40 7.20
C SER A 29 1.40 17.06 5.85
N TYR A 30 0.54 17.94 5.30
CA TYR A 30 0.01 17.77 3.93
C TYR A 30 1.12 17.78 2.88
N GLN A 31 2.20 18.54 3.10
CA GLN A 31 3.34 18.54 2.17
C GLN A 31 4.07 17.20 2.20
N GLU A 32 4.42 16.70 3.38
CA GLU A 32 5.08 15.39 3.51
C GLU A 32 4.23 14.27 2.93
N LEU A 33 2.92 14.24 3.24
CA LEU A 33 1.99 13.29 2.65
C LEU A 33 2.00 13.36 1.13
N HIS A 34 1.95 14.56 0.55
CA HIS A 34 1.98 14.74 -0.90
C HIS A 34 3.28 14.21 -1.49
N ASP A 35 4.42 14.54 -0.89
CA ASP A 35 5.74 14.18 -1.41
C ASP A 35 5.95 12.66 -1.38
N HIS A 36 5.61 12.00 -0.28
CA HIS A 36 5.65 10.54 -0.18
C HIS A 36 4.72 9.85 -1.18
N VAL A 37 3.51 10.35 -1.33
CA VAL A 37 2.53 9.82 -2.30
C VAL A 37 3.03 9.97 -3.73
N CYS A 38 3.61 11.11 -4.11
CA CYS A 38 4.13 11.33 -5.46
C CYS A 38 5.34 10.45 -5.76
N ARG A 39 6.29 10.37 -4.84
CA ARG A 39 7.47 9.51 -4.98
C ARG A 39 7.08 8.04 -5.15
N LEU A 40 6.19 7.55 -4.28
CA LEU A 40 5.71 6.16 -4.37
C LEU A 40 4.91 5.91 -5.66
N ALA A 41 4.07 6.87 -6.08
CA ALA A 41 3.34 6.79 -7.35
C ALA A 41 4.29 6.68 -8.55
N ASN A 42 5.36 7.48 -8.58
CA ASN A 42 6.38 7.41 -9.63
C ASN A 42 7.14 6.08 -9.58
N PHE A 43 7.51 5.61 -8.39
CA PHE A 43 8.15 4.31 -8.23
C PHE A 43 7.26 3.16 -8.73
N MET A 44 5.97 3.16 -8.40
CA MET A 44 5.03 2.15 -8.87
C MET A 44 4.88 2.18 -10.41
N LYS A 45 4.86 3.37 -11.02
CA LYS A 45 4.85 3.52 -12.49
C LYS A 45 6.10 2.94 -13.13
N ASP A 46 7.28 3.15 -12.54
CA ASP A 46 8.54 2.59 -13.00
C ASP A 46 8.55 1.05 -12.92
N LEU A 47 7.87 0.48 -11.92
CA LEU A 47 7.64 -0.96 -11.82
C LEU A 47 6.55 -1.49 -12.78
N GLY A 48 6.00 -0.64 -13.65
CA GLY A 48 5.03 -1.01 -14.68
C GLY A 48 3.56 -0.98 -14.23
N VAL A 49 3.25 -0.39 -13.06
CA VAL A 49 1.85 -0.26 -12.60
C VAL A 49 1.14 0.84 -13.40
N ASN A 50 0.02 0.48 -14.01
CA ASN A 50 -0.81 1.35 -14.84
C ASN A 50 -2.20 1.58 -14.21
N LYS A 51 -2.97 2.49 -14.81
CA LYS A 51 -4.38 2.68 -14.46
C LYS A 51 -5.15 1.36 -14.60
N GLY A 52 -5.89 1.00 -13.55
CA GLY A 52 -6.70 -0.22 -13.51
C GLY A 52 -5.95 -1.46 -12.99
N ASP A 53 -4.63 -1.43 -12.86
CA ASP A 53 -3.89 -2.51 -12.22
C ASP A 53 -4.20 -2.61 -10.73
N ARG A 54 -4.18 -3.84 -10.18
CA ARG A 54 -4.47 -4.08 -8.77
C ARG A 54 -3.19 -4.23 -7.98
N VAL A 55 -3.15 -3.53 -6.85
CA VAL A 55 -2.03 -3.50 -5.92
C VAL A 55 -2.49 -4.02 -4.56
N CYS A 56 -1.87 -5.08 -4.09
CA CYS A 56 -2.10 -5.60 -2.75
C CYS A 56 -1.26 -4.82 -1.72
N ILE A 57 -1.90 -4.28 -0.70
CA ILE A 57 -1.25 -3.57 0.41
C ILE A 57 -1.38 -4.44 1.66
N TYR A 58 -0.30 -5.14 2.02
CA TYR A 58 -0.20 -5.99 3.20
C TYR A 58 0.78 -5.37 4.19
N LEU A 59 0.33 -4.31 4.86
CA LEU A 59 1.13 -3.50 5.77
C LEU A 59 0.51 -3.46 7.18
N PRO A 60 1.32 -3.24 8.23
CA PRO A 60 0.79 -2.84 9.52
C PRO A 60 0.27 -1.40 9.45
N MET A 61 -0.25 -0.89 10.57
CA MET A 61 -0.78 0.48 10.67
C MET A 61 0.38 1.49 10.77
N ILE A 62 1.07 1.69 9.65
CA ILE A 62 2.18 2.64 9.49
C ILE A 62 1.85 3.69 8.43
N PRO A 63 2.52 4.85 8.41
CA PRO A 63 2.26 5.92 7.45
C PRO A 63 2.31 5.47 5.99
N GLU A 64 3.17 4.51 5.67
CA GLU A 64 3.35 3.96 4.33
C GLU A 64 2.09 3.25 3.81
N ALA A 65 1.21 2.76 4.70
CA ALA A 65 -0.09 2.21 4.29
C ALA A 65 -0.98 3.31 3.70
N VAL A 66 -1.01 4.49 4.31
CA VAL A 66 -1.75 5.66 3.80
C VAL A 66 -1.11 6.15 2.49
N TYR A 67 0.22 6.23 2.44
CA TYR A 67 0.93 6.65 1.23
C TYR A 67 0.62 5.71 0.06
N SER A 68 0.58 4.40 0.31
CA SER A 68 0.31 3.37 -0.70
C SER A 68 -1.11 3.47 -1.27
N MET A 69 -2.13 3.59 -0.41
CA MET A 69 -3.51 3.79 -0.86
C MET A 69 -3.66 5.03 -1.73
N LEU A 70 -3.06 6.14 -1.30
CA LEU A 70 -3.16 7.41 -2.00
C LEU A 70 -2.30 7.46 -3.27
N ALA A 71 -1.17 6.73 -3.32
CA ALA A 71 -0.37 6.59 -4.52
C ALA A 71 -1.13 5.79 -5.58
N CYS A 72 -1.79 4.69 -5.21
CA CYS A 72 -2.68 3.95 -6.12
C CYS A 72 -3.77 4.87 -6.68
N ALA A 73 -4.50 5.58 -5.83
CA ALA A 73 -5.54 6.51 -6.26
C ALA A 73 -4.99 7.61 -7.21
N ARG A 74 -3.74 8.05 -6.99
CA ARG A 74 -3.11 9.10 -7.82
C ARG A 74 -2.84 8.65 -9.24
N ILE A 75 -2.45 7.39 -9.44
CA ILE A 75 -2.15 6.82 -10.76
C ILE A 75 -3.34 6.03 -11.36
N GLY A 76 -4.48 6.01 -10.67
CA GLY A 76 -5.66 5.28 -11.11
C GLY A 76 -5.54 3.75 -10.96
N ALA A 77 -4.58 3.27 -10.17
CA ALA A 77 -4.48 1.86 -9.79
C ALA A 77 -5.50 1.53 -8.68
N VAL A 78 -5.95 0.28 -8.65
CA VAL A 78 -6.94 -0.22 -7.69
C VAL A 78 -6.21 -0.86 -6.52
N HIS A 79 -6.37 -0.36 -5.30
CA HIS A 79 -5.72 -0.98 -4.15
C HIS A 79 -6.62 -1.97 -3.43
N SER A 80 -6.02 -3.05 -2.93
CA SER A 80 -6.64 -4.03 -2.04
C SER A 80 -5.85 -4.08 -0.74
N VAL A 81 -6.44 -3.58 0.35
CA VAL A 81 -5.79 -3.58 1.66
C VAL A 81 -6.08 -4.90 2.36
N VAL A 82 -5.02 -5.57 2.77
CA VAL A 82 -5.07 -6.83 3.51
C VAL A 82 -4.48 -6.61 4.90
N PHE A 83 -5.23 -7.01 5.93
CA PHE A 83 -4.78 -6.87 7.31
C PHE A 83 -3.50 -7.67 7.57
N GLY A 84 -2.48 -7.00 8.14
CA GLY A 84 -1.16 -7.60 8.40
C GLY A 84 -1.13 -8.76 9.40
N GLY A 85 -2.27 -9.11 9.99
CA GLY A 85 -2.41 -10.29 10.83
C GLY A 85 -2.93 -11.54 10.12
N PHE A 86 -3.25 -11.46 8.82
CA PHE A 86 -3.70 -12.61 8.05
C PHE A 86 -2.54 -13.55 7.69
N SER A 87 -2.86 -14.85 7.55
CA SER A 87 -1.92 -15.87 7.13
C SER A 87 -1.52 -15.72 5.65
N ALA A 88 -0.42 -16.38 5.27
CA ALA A 88 0.04 -16.44 3.88
C ALA A 88 -1.04 -17.00 2.93
N GLU A 89 -1.80 -18.03 3.36
CA GLU A 89 -2.89 -18.61 2.58
C GLU A 89 -4.01 -17.57 2.34
N SER A 90 -4.40 -16.86 3.38
CA SER A 90 -5.43 -15.82 3.30
C SER A 90 -5.00 -14.64 2.43
N LEU A 91 -3.70 -14.33 2.41
CA LEU A 91 -3.09 -13.31 1.55
C LEU A 91 -3.08 -13.79 0.09
N LYS A 92 -2.62 -15.02 -0.16
CA LYS A 92 -2.59 -15.65 -1.48
C LYS A 92 -3.97 -15.58 -2.16
N ASP A 93 -5.01 -16.01 -1.44
CA ASP A 93 -6.36 -16.06 -1.98
C ASP A 93 -6.83 -14.68 -2.48
N ARG A 94 -6.50 -13.61 -1.74
CA ARG A 94 -6.86 -12.22 -2.13
C ARG A 94 -6.03 -11.70 -3.29
N ILE A 95 -4.75 -12.04 -3.35
CA ILE A 95 -3.87 -11.67 -4.46
C ILE A 95 -4.38 -12.31 -5.75
N LEU A 96 -4.74 -13.60 -5.71
CA LEU A 96 -5.24 -14.32 -6.87
C LEU A 96 -6.64 -13.84 -7.28
N ASP A 97 -7.55 -13.66 -6.35
CA ASP A 97 -8.92 -13.22 -6.63
C ASP A 97 -8.95 -11.81 -7.23
N ALA A 98 -8.12 -10.90 -6.72
CA ALA A 98 -8.00 -9.54 -7.26
C ALA A 98 -7.06 -9.46 -8.47
N ASP A 99 -6.36 -10.52 -8.85
CA ASP A 99 -5.33 -10.53 -9.90
C ASP A 99 -4.32 -9.39 -9.71
N CYS A 100 -3.69 -9.32 -8.52
CA CYS A 100 -2.74 -8.26 -8.18
C CYS A 100 -1.41 -8.45 -8.92
N SER A 101 -0.85 -7.34 -9.44
CA SER A 101 0.44 -7.31 -10.14
C SER A 101 1.61 -6.88 -9.24
N LEU A 102 1.32 -6.15 -8.16
CA LEU A 102 2.28 -5.62 -7.19
C LEU A 102 1.80 -5.92 -5.76
N VAL A 103 2.74 -6.25 -4.88
CA VAL A 103 2.52 -6.31 -3.44
C VAL A 103 3.38 -5.25 -2.74
N ILE A 104 2.79 -4.53 -1.77
CA ILE A 104 3.51 -3.63 -0.86
C ILE A 104 3.38 -4.21 0.54
N THR A 105 4.52 -4.49 1.17
CA THR A 105 4.57 -5.10 2.50
C THR A 105 5.65 -4.45 3.39
N ALA A 106 5.81 -4.95 4.61
CA ALA A 106 6.91 -4.59 5.49
C ALA A 106 7.73 -5.84 5.87
N ASP A 107 8.93 -5.62 6.38
CA ASP A 107 9.73 -6.67 7.01
C ASP A 107 8.91 -7.37 8.10
N GLN A 108 8.45 -6.62 9.08
CA GLN A 108 7.66 -7.11 10.21
C GLN A 108 6.54 -6.12 10.59
N SER A 109 5.52 -6.63 11.26
CA SER A 109 4.59 -5.84 12.07
C SER A 109 4.96 -5.94 13.54
N VAL A 110 4.69 -4.86 14.30
CA VAL A 110 4.77 -4.84 15.76
C VAL A 110 3.38 -4.55 16.29
N ARG A 111 2.89 -5.40 17.21
CA ARG A 111 1.59 -5.21 17.84
C ARG A 111 1.60 -5.81 19.25
N GLY A 112 1.36 -4.99 20.28
CA GLY A 112 1.44 -5.39 21.67
C GLY A 112 2.82 -5.94 22.04
N GLY A 113 3.89 -5.37 21.51
CA GLY A 113 5.27 -5.81 21.66
C GLY A 113 5.63 -7.09 20.89
N LYS A 114 4.68 -7.73 20.21
CA LYS A 114 4.91 -8.94 19.41
C LYS A 114 5.27 -8.58 17.98
N LYS A 115 6.32 -9.22 17.46
CA LYS A 115 6.75 -9.10 16.07
C LYS A 115 6.18 -10.25 15.23
N THR A 116 5.65 -9.90 14.05
CA THR A 116 5.18 -10.87 13.04
C THR A 116 5.92 -10.61 11.74
N ASN A 117 6.55 -11.62 11.17
CA ASN A 117 7.29 -11.51 9.92
C ASN A 117 6.31 -11.47 8.73
N LEU A 118 6.03 -10.27 8.22
CA LEU A 118 5.12 -10.08 7.10
C LEU A 118 5.75 -10.51 5.79
N LYS A 119 7.03 -10.19 5.59
CA LYS A 119 7.76 -10.55 4.37
C LYS A 119 7.76 -12.06 4.14
N LYS A 120 7.97 -12.86 5.20
CA LYS A 120 7.90 -14.32 5.11
C LYS A 120 6.52 -14.82 4.67
N ASN A 121 5.44 -14.20 5.19
CA ASN A 121 4.09 -14.54 4.76
C ASN A 121 3.86 -14.20 3.29
N VAL A 122 4.39 -13.06 2.84
CA VAL A 122 4.33 -12.64 1.43
C VAL A 122 5.09 -13.63 0.56
N ASP A 123 6.31 -14.01 0.91
CA ASP A 123 7.09 -14.97 0.13
C ASP A 123 6.34 -16.30 -0.05
N THR A 124 5.82 -16.85 1.04
CA THR A 124 5.00 -18.08 1.00
C THR A 124 3.75 -17.91 0.11
N ALA A 125 3.08 -16.76 0.17
CA ALA A 125 1.92 -16.50 -0.69
C ALA A 125 2.31 -16.40 -2.17
N LEU A 126 3.43 -15.73 -2.46
CA LEU A 126 3.89 -15.46 -3.81
C LEU A 126 4.41 -16.69 -4.53
N ASP A 127 4.78 -17.77 -3.84
CA ASP A 127 5.11 -19.08 -4.45
C ASP A 127 3.97 -19.59 -5.36
N SER A 128 2.73 -19.16 -5.08
CA SER A 128 1.55 -19.54 -5.85
C SER A 128 0.91 -18.38 -6.63
N CYS A 129 1.54 -17.20 -6.67
CA CYS A 129 0.99 -15.99 -7.31
C CYS A 129 1.90 -15.49 -8.44
N PRO A 130 2.00 -16.19 -9.59
CA PRO A 130 2.94 -15.85 -10.66
C PRO A 130 2.62 -14.52 -11.36
N GLY A 131 1.43 -13.94 -11.14
CA GLY A 131 1.03 -12.64 -11.64
C GLY A 131 1.77 -11.47 -10.96
N VAL A 132 2.22 -11.66 -9.73
CA VAL A 132 2.98 -10.63 -8.99
C VAL A 132 4.43 -10.62 -9.47
N LYS A 133 4.83 -9.51 -10.08
CA LYS A 133 6.20 -9.35 -10.63
C LYS A 133 7.11 -8.58 -9.68
N ASN A 134 6.56 -7.71 -8.86
CA ASN A 134 7.31 -6.85 -7.96
C ASN A 134 6.73 -6.86 -6.53
N CYS A 135 7.61 -6.68 -5.54
CA CYS A 135 7.25 -6.53 -4.14
C CYS A 135 8.03 -5.35 -3.54
N ILE A 136 7.33 -4.35 -3.04
CA ILE A 136 7.94 -3.22 -2.32
C ILE A 136 7.93 -3.55 -0.83
N VAL A 137 9.08 -3.45 -0.18
CA VAL A 137 9.26 -3.84 1.23
C VAL A 137 9.67 -2.64 2.07
N VAL A 138 8.82 -2.27 3.02
CA VAL A 138 9.08 -1.23 4.01
C VAL A 138 9.89 -1.82 5.17
N GLN A 139 10.97 -1.17 5.55
CA GLN A 139 11.80 -1.54 6.68
C GLN A 139 11.23 -0.92 7.97
N ARG A 140 10.28 -1.63 8.62
CA ARG A 140 9.64 -1.17 9.87
C ARG A 140 10.48 -1.43 11.10
N THR A 141 11.11 -2.60 11.18
CA THR A 141 11.97 -2.99 12.29
C THR A 141 13.45 -2.98 11.94
N GLY A 142 13.76 -3.02 10.64
CA GLY A 142 15.12 -3.11 10.14
C GLY A 142 15.78 -4.48 10.38
N GLU A 143 15.01 -5.48 10.86
CA GLU A 143 15.54 -6.82 11.01
C GLU A 143 15.77 -7.47 9.64
N GLY A 144 16.86 -8.24 9.56
CA GLY A 144 17.25 -8.91 8.32
C GLY A 144 16.15 -9.83 7.78
N ILE A 145 15.82 -9.63 6.54
CA ILE A 145 14.87 -10.43 5.77
C ILE A 145 15.55 -10.90 4.48
N GLU A 146 15.09 -12.01 3.94
CA GLU A 146 15.51 -12.42 2.61
C GLU A 146 14.81 -11.58 1.55
N MET A 147 15.60 -11.05 0.61
CA MET A 147 15.12 -10.29 -0.54
C MET A 147 15.36 -11.09 -1.82
N VAL A 148 14.31 -11.31 -2.58
CA VAL A 148 14.39 -12.01 -3.86
C VAL A 148 14.83 -11.05 -4.96
N ALA A 149 16.02 -11.28 -5.51
CA ALA A 149 16.59 -10.42 -6.55
C ALA A 149 15.67 -10.34 -7.78
N GLY A 150 15.49 -9.13 -8.32
CA GLY A 150 14.64 -8.88 -9.48
C GLY A 150 13.14 -8.77 -9.18
N ARG A 151 12.70 -9.16 -7.98
CA ARG A 151 11.31 -9.02 -7.53
C ARG A 151 11.15 -7.99 -6.40
N ASP A 152 12.05 -8.03 -5.41
CA ASP A 152 11.89 -7.29 -4.17
C ASP A 152 12.69 -6.00 -4.16
N HIS A 153 12.08 -4.93 -3.67
CA HIS A 153 12.65 -3.59 -3.64
C HIS A 153 12.49 -2.96 -2.25
N TYR A 154 13.57 -2.50 -1.63
CA TYR A 154 13.49 -1.74 -0.40
C TYR A 154 12.84 -0.37 -0.64
N TYR A 155 11.77 -0.08 0.08
CA TYR A 155 11.06 1.20 0.00
C TYR A 155 11.98 2.39 0.27
N THR A 156 12.72 2.36 1.39
CA THR A 156 13.57 3.46 1.84
C THR A 156 14.69 3.81 0.86
N GLU A 157 15.27 2.80 0.20
CA GLU A 157 16.35 3.00 -0.77
C GLU A 157 15.83 3.55 -2.12
N LYS A 158 14.65 3.12 -2.51
CA LYS A 158 14.07 3.48 -3.80
C LYS A 158 13.32 4.80 -3.78
N ILE A 159 12.56 5.07 -2.72
CA ILE A 159 11.65 6.22 -2.68
C ILE A 159 12.37 7.56 -2.85
N VAL A 160 13.61 7.66 -2.39
CA VAL A 160 14.42 8.90 -2.48
C VAL A 160 14.93 9.20 -3.89
N GLN A 161 14.85 8.22 -4.80
CA GLN A 161 15.31 8.36 -6.18
C GLN A 161 14.24 8.98 -7.10
N TYR A 162 13.00 9.13 -6.60
CA TYR A 162 11.86 9.60 -7.39
C TYR A 162 11.45 11.03 -7.00
N ASP A 163 10.92 11.76 -7.99
CA ASP A 163 10.43 13.11 -7.79
C ASP A 163 9.22 13.17 -6.87
N ALA A 164 9.13 14.21 -6.05
CA ALA A 164 7.99 14.54 -5.21
C ALA A 164 6.82 15.18 -5.98
N THR A 165 6.85 15.10 -7.30
CA THR A 165 5.77 15.54 -8.19
C THR A 165 5.33 14.39 -9.08
N CYS A 166 4.04 14.19 -9.19
CA CYS A 166 3.44 13.17 -10.05
C CYS A 166 2.06 13.67 -10.48
N GLU A 167 1.80 13.77 -11.75
CA GLU A 167 0.49 14.17 -12.27
C GLU A 167 -0.57 13.13 -11.90
N CYS A 168 -1.76 13.62 -11.54
CA CYS A 168 -2.90 12.73 -11.26
C CYS A 168 -3.47 12.19 -12.56
N VAL A 169 -3.69 10.88 -12.61
CA VAL A 169 -4.43 10.27 -13.71
C VAL A 169 -5.90 10.65 -13.60
N ALA A 170 -6.51 11.06 -14.73
CA ALA A 170 -7.95 11.32 -14.79
C ALA A 170 -8.73 10.01 -14.65
N THR A 171 -9.74 10.03 -13.78
CA THR A 171 -10.64 8.90 -13.53
C THR A 171 -12.08 9.31 -13.73
N ASN A 172 -12.92 8.37 -14.17
CA ASN A 172 -14.36 8.53 -14.18
C ASN A 172 -14.96 8.09 -12.84
N SER A 173 -16.20 8.52 -12.55
CA SER A 173 -16.90 8.13 -11.33
C SER A 173 -17.08 6.62 -11.17
N GLU A 174 -17.21 5.91 -12.28
CA GLU A 174 -17.39 4.45 -12.31
C GLU A 174 -16.08 3.66 -12.32
N ASP A 175 -14.92 4.32 -12.46
CA ASP A 175 -13.64 3.64 -12.40
C ASP A 175 -13.45 3.01 -10.99
N PRO A 176 -12.92 1.76 -10.91
CA PRO A 176 -12.59 1.13 -9.65
C PRO A 176 -11.55 1.94 -8.86
N LEU A 177 -11.75 2.06 -7.55
CA LEU A 177 -10.82 2.73 -6.65
C LEU A 177 -10.12 1.76 -5.72
N PHE A 178 -10.90 0.87 -5.07
CA PHE A 178 -10.34 -0.14 -4.19
C PHE A 178 -11.25 -1.36 -4.04
N ILE A 179 -10.66 -2.45 -3.54
CA ILE A 179 -11.35 -3.70 -3.22
C ILE A 179 -11.19 -3.96 -1.73
N LEU A 180 -12.30 -4.18 -1.02
CA LEU A 180 -12.31 -4.64 0.37
C LEU A 180 -12.91 -6.03 0.45
N TYR A 181 -12.27 -6.91 1.21
CA TYR A 181 -12.73 -8.27 1.41
C TYR A 181 -13.54 -8.39 2.70
N THR A 182 -14.74 -8.97 2.58
CA THR A 182 -15.58 -9.33 3.72
C THR A 182 -15.48 -10.82 3.99
N SER A 183 -15.74 -11.24 5.23
CA SER A 183 -15.92 -12.65 5.59
C SER A 183 -17.21 -13.16 4.95
N GLY A 184 -17.12 -13.80 3.78
CA GLY A 184 -18.28 -14.34 3.09
C GLY A 184 -18.94 -15.48 3.90
N SER A 185 -20.26 -15.60 3.78
CA SER A 185 -21.04 -16.70 4.38
C SER A 185 -20.63 -18.11 3.92
N THR A 186 -19.85 -18.19 2.82
CA THR A 186 -19.38 -19.44 2.20
C THR A 186 -17.95 -19.84 2.59
N GLY A 187 -17.35 -19.18 3.58
CA GLY A 187 -15.98 -19.44 4.04
C GLY A 187 -14.85 -18.84 3.18
N LYS A 188 -15.12 -18.48 1.93
CA LYS A 188 -14.16 -17.73 1.10
C LYS A 188 -14.43 -16.23 1.21
N PRO A 189 -13.38 -15.39 1.32
CA PRO A 189 -13.55 -13.94 1.32
C PRO A 189 -14.15 -13.49 -0.02
N LYS A 190 -15.08 -12.51 0.04
CA LYS A 190 -15.67 -11.89 -1.13
C LYS A 190 -15.15 -10.47 -1.27
N GLY A 191 -14.56 -10.15 -2.43
CA GLY A 191 -14.11 -8.81 -2.77
C GLY A 191 -15.29 -7.91 -3.13
N VAL A 192 -15.41 -6.78 -2.44
CA VAL A 192 -16.37 -5.72 -2.75
C VAL A 192 -15.59 -4.58 -3.40
N MET A 193 -15.91 -4.31 -4.65
CA MET A 193 -15.28 -3.22 -5.40
C MET A 193 -16.01 -1.90 -5.15
N HIS A 194 -15.24 -0.88 -4.81
CA HIS A 194 -15.72 0.49 -4.65
C HIS A 194 -15.23 1.35 -5.80
N SER A 195 -16.15 2.09 -6.42
CA SER A 195 -15.82 3.06 -7.48
C SER A 195 -15.39 4.41 -6.90
N VAL A 196 -14.75 5.22 -7.72
CA VAL A 196 -14.32 6.58 -7.36
C VAL A 196 -15.50 7.45 -6.92
N GLY A 197 -16.58 7.45 -7.68
CA GLY A 197 -17.80 8.20 -7.35
C GLY A 197 -18.50 7.66 -6.12
N GLY A 198 -18.62 6.33 -5.98
CA GLY A 198 -19.25 5.69 -4.83
C GLY A 198 -18.53 5.94 -3.50
N TYR A 199 -17.21 6.16 -3.54
CA TYR A 199 -16.45 6.53 -2.34
C TYR A 199 -16.61 8.01 -1.96
N LEU A 200 -16.84 8.89 -2.93
CA LEU A 200 -16.92 10.35 -2.72
C LEU A 200 -18.33 10.84 -2.34
N MET A 201 -19.34 10.00 -2.43
CA MET A 201 -20.73 10.30 -2.03
C MET A 201 -21.01 9.89 -0.59
#